data_6d91ffb83806a85fdf25a8dc95a2a886
#
_entry.id   6d91ffb83806a85fdf25a8dc95a2a886
#
_cell.length_a   1.000
_cell.length_b   1.000
_cell.length_c   1.000
_cell.angle_alpha   90.00
_cell.angle_beta   90.00
_cell.angle_gamma   90.00
#
_symmetry.space_group_name_H-M   'P 1'
#
loop_
_entity.id
_entity.type
_entity.pdbx_description
1 polymer ?
#
loop_
_entity_poly.entity_id
_entity_poly.type
_entity_poly.pdbx_seq_one_letter_code
_entity_poly.pdbx_strand_id
1 'polypeptide(L)'
;VASRGLGDVYKRQEPHTRPLPGDTDAEPNADIDGDGEADRDGETDGDTEGVAGRDTDKLLKRIRDLAGRHAETLMVARTNGQHAVPTTLGMRFARWVADLERSRDRLSEVRKRCLLVQFSGAAGTYASMGSHGTAIARELDLVCELIAWHSSRDGLTELACNLAIHAQTLGKIAEDLYDMQRTEFQEAAETLNPHLSGSSTMPQKRNPFSTMKISAAARMAAGAAATVLTNPPGDFERDHRQLEVERDAIPRILAAVDGAGQKLLNLLDVLHFDASCLDANARREGVLLVSEGSMMELATQLGHEKAHDLLQEYSAAYRTDGISLREFVKDRPEITENLDHINLDELSDPSAYTGLSAELSRRLAAGQPHTGTDITE
;
A
#
# COMPACT_ATOMS: atom_id res chain seq x y z
N VAL A 1 -14.43 -25.34 33.18
CA VAL A 1 -14.52 -25.73 31.77
C VAL A 1 -14.08 -24.57 30.92
N ALA A 2 -12.82 -24.17 31.00
CA ALA A 2 -12.25 -23.11 30.15
C ALA A 2 -10.72 -23.21 30.02
N SER A 3 -10.14 -24.41 29.90
CA SER A 3 -8.68 -24.55 29.78
C SER A 3 -8.22 -25.58 28.72
N ARG A 4 -9.05 -25.92 27.74
CA ARG A 4 -8.67 -26.88 26.67
C ARG A 4 -8.51 -26.26 25.27
N GLY A 5 -8.65 -24.96 25.09
CA GLY A 5 -8.64 -24.33 23.76
C GLY A 5 -7.29 -23.76 23.29
N LEU A 6 -6.33 -23.52 24.16
CA LEU A 6 -5.05 -22.86 23.81
C LEU A 6 -3.89 -23.83 23.58
N GLY A 7 -4.00 -25.10 23.98
CA GLY A 7 -2.92 -26.09 23.84
C GLY A 7 -2.77 -26.66 22.43
N ASP A 8 -3.82 -26.67 21.61
CA ASP A 8 -3.80 -27.33 20.30
C ASP A 8 -3.31 -26.43 19.16
N VAL A 9 -3.30 -25.10 19.34
CA VAL A 9 -2.78 -24.15 18.34
C VAL A 9 -1.27 -24.13 18.32
N TYR A 10 -0.63 -24.33 19.48
CA TYR A 10 0.84 -24.34 19.59
C TYR A 10 1.50 -25.65 19.17
N LYS A 11 0.80 -26.78 19.20
CA LYS A 11 1.37 -28.09 18.82
C LYS A 11 1.57 -28.31 17.32
N ARG A 12 1.11 -27.40 16.45
CA ARG A 12 1.31 -27.50 14.98
C ARG A 12 2.52 -26.70 14.47
N GLN A 13 3.34 -26.13 15.32
CA GLN A 13 4.51 -25.33 14.93
C GLN A 13 5.86 -25.94 15.36
N GLU A 14 5.91 -27.18 15.81
CA GLU A 14 7.20 -27.82 16.01
C GLU A 14 7.79 -28.24 14.65
N PRO A 15 9.02 -27.83 14.33
CA PRO A 15 9.72 -28.34 13.16
C PRO A 15 10.02 -29.82 13.39
N HIS A 16 9.60 -30.67 12.48
CA HIS A 16 10.04 -32.08 12.42
C HIS A 16 11.54 -32.12 12.19
N THR A 17 12.30 -32.17 13.25
CA THR A 17 13.69 -32.66 13.22
C THR A 17 13.64 -34.18 13.07
N ARG A 18 13.85 -34.66 11.84
CA ARG A 18 14.22 -36.05 11.63
C ARG A 18 15.65 -36.27 12.17
N PRO A 19 15.92 -37.31 12.94
CA PRO A 19 17.29 -37.68 13.26
C PRO A 19 17.98 -38.16 11.99
N LEU A 20 19.22 -37.70 11.78
CA LEU A 20 20.12 -38.21 10.75
C LEU A 20 20.48 -39.66 11.05
N PRO A 21 20.48 -40.55 10.07
CA PRO A 21 21.06 -41.89 10.23
C PRO A 21 22.60 -41.76 10.27
N GLY A 22 23.18 -42.56 11.12
CA GLY A 22 24.63 -42.58 11.39
C GLY A 22 25.49 -43.00 10.20
N ASP A 23 26.75 -42.65 10.33
CA ASP A 23 27.90 -42.98 9.50
C ASP A 23 27.96 -44.44 9.08
N THR A 24 28.15 -44.67 7.80
CA THR A 24 28.96 -45.78 7.27
C THR A 24 29.62 -45.35 5.96
N ASP A 25 30.90 -45.62 5.89
CA ASP A 25 31.86 -45.46 4.81
C ASP A 25 31.34 -45.88 3.42
N ALA A 26 31.58 -45.09 2.40
CA ALA A 26 31.80 -45.54 1.03
C ALA A 26 32.47 -44.45 0.19
N GLU A 27 33.45 -44.87 -0.55
CA GLU A 27 34.41 -44.17 -1.39
C GLU A 27 33.83 -43.43 -2.60
N PRO A 28 34.66 -42.57 -3.28
CA PRO A 28 34.25 -41.75 -4.38
C PRO A 28 34.37 -42.46 -5.72
N ASN A 29 33.38 -42.26 -6.59
CA ASN A 29 33.56 -42.25 -8.07
C ASN A 29 32.22 -42.08 -8.76
N ALA A 30 32.10 -41.02 -9.56
CA ALA A 30 31.72 -41.14 -10.97
C ALA A 30 31.55 -39.75 -11.57
N ASP A 31 32.30 -39.53 -12.60
CA ASP A 31 32.22 -38.45 -13.57
C ASP A 31 30.80 -38.27 -14.06
N ILE A 32 30.32 -37.00 -14.07
CA ILE A 32 29.28 -36.59 -14.96
C ILE A 32 29.76 -35.29 -15.63
N ASP A 33 30.39 -35.48 -16.80
CA ASP A 33 30.50 -34.47 -17.82
C ASP A 33 29.08 -34.14 -18.30
N GLY A 34 28.71 -32.91 -18.16
CA GLY A 34 27.47 -32.37 -18.63
C GLY A 34 27.67 -30.89 -18.98
N ASP A 35 28.31 -30.68 -20.14
CA ASP A 35 28.37 -29.34 -20.79
C ASP A 35 26.95 -28.84 -21.06
N GLY A 36 26.41 -28.13 -20.11
CA GLY A 36 25.24 -27.28 -20.28
C GLY A 36 25.74 -25.84 -20.44
N GLU A 37 25.95 -25.40 -21.67
CA GLU A 37 26.04 -23.97 -21.98
C GLU A 37 24.78 -23.27 -21.46
N ALA A 38 24.90 -22.64 -20.31
CA ALA A 38 23.92 -21.68 -19.85
C ALA A 38 24.19 -20.38 -20.60
N ASP A 39 23.22 -20.01 -21.44
CA ASP A 39 23.10 -18.70 -22.06
C ASP A 39 23.41 -17.59 -21.04
N ARG A 40 24.59 -17.02 -21.13
CA ARG A 40 25.05 -15.83 -20.40
C ARG A 40 24.89 -14.57 -21.21
N ASP A 41 23.77 -14.42 -21.88
CA ASP A 41 23.37 -13.15 -22.51
C ASP A 41 22.21 -12.51 -21.73
N GLY A 42 22.37 -12.41 -20.41
CA GLY A 42 21.61 -11.50 -19.59
C GLY A 42 22.44 -10.22 -19.45
N GLU A 43 22.04 -9.17 -20.14
CA GLU A 43 22.48 -7.81 -19.86
C GLU A 43 22.43 -7.59 -18.34
N THR A 44 23.59 -7.53 -17.71
CA THR A 44 23.74 -6.99 -16.37
C THR A 44 23.61 -5.47 -16.48
N ASP A 45 22.38 -5.01 -16.69
CA ASP A 45 22.01 -3.67 -16.24
C ASP A 45 22.35 -3.66 -14.75
N GLY A 46 23.32 -2.83 -14.38
CA GLY A 46 23.87 -2.76 -13.04
C GLY A 46 22.75 -2.56 -12.04
N ASP A 47 22.30 -3.66 -11.44
CA ASP A 47 21.12 -3.78 -10.61
C ASP A 47 21.41 -3.13 -9.24
N THR A 48 21.51 -1.80 -9.24
CA THR A 48 21.75 -0.96 -8.07
C THR A 48 20.50 -0.75 -7.22
N GLU A 49 19.34 -1.27 -7.66
CA GLU A 49 18.11 -1.21 -6.90
C GLU A 49 18.04 -2.38 -5.91
N GLY A 50 18.01 -2.08 -4.61
CA GLY A 50 17.80 -3.10 -3.58
C GLY A 50 16.42 -3.77 -3.71
N VAL A 51 16.23 -4.91 -3.06
CA VAL A 51 15.00 -5.73 -3.13
C VAL A 51 13.72 -4.92 -2.93
N ALA A 52 13.70 -3.98 -1.98
CA ALA A 52 12.55 -3.09 -1.74
C ALA A 52 12.24 -2.17 -2.92
N GLY A 53 13.25 -1.72 -3.68
CA GLY A 53 13.08 -0.90 -4.88
C GLY A 53 12.41 -1.69 -6.01
N ARG A 54 12.94 -2.86 -6.34
CA ARG A 54 12.41 -3.73 -7.41
C ARG A 54 10.95 -4.12 -7.19
N ASP A 55 10.58 -4.42 -5.96
CA ASP A 55 9.20 -4.78 -5.65
C ASP A 55 8.27 -3.56 -5.70
N THR A 56 8.77 -2.38 -5.34
CA THR A 56 8.03 -1.13 -5.49
C THR A 56 7.73 -0.83 -6.96
N ASP A 57 8.67 -1.04 -7.88
CA ASP A 57 8.45 -0.84 -9.31
C ASP A 57 7.46 -1.84 -9.91
N LYS A 58 7.52 -3.11 -9.49
CA LYS A 58 6.51 -4.11 -9.87
C LYS A 58 5.12 -3.72 -9.34
N LEU A 59 5.02 -3.26 -8.09
CA LEU A 59 3.78 -2.77 -7.49
C LEU A 59 3.24 -1.56 -8.25
N LEU A 60 4.09 -0.57 -8.54
CA LEU A 60 3.72 0.61 -9.33
C LEU A 60 3.15 0.20 -10.69
N LYS A 61 3.82 -0.68 -11.41
CA LYS A 61 3.34 -1.19 -12.70
C LYS A 61 1.97 -1.85 -12.55
N ARG A 62 1.82 -2.76 -11.58
CA ARG A 62 0.57 -3.50 -11.38
C ARG A 62 -0.60 -2.59 -10.98
N ILE A 63 -0.35 -1.63 -10.09
CA ILE A 63 -1.39 -0.71 -9.62
C ILE A 63 -1.76 0.31 -10.69
N ARG A 64 -0.82 0.75 -11.53
CA ARG A 64 -1.11 1.59 -12.71
C ARG A 64 -2.02 0.88 -13.69
N ASP A 65 -1.78 -0.41 -13.98
CA ASP A 65 -2.65 -1.21 -14.83
C ASP A 65 -4.08 -1.30 -14.25
N LEU A 66 -4.20 -1.44 -12.93
CA LEU A 66 -5.48 -1.43 -12.24
C LEU A 66 -6.15 -0.06 -12.31
N ALA A 67 -5.41 1.04 -12.12
CA ALA A 67 -5.93 2.39 -12.23
C ALA A 67 -6.52 2.68 -13.60
N GLY A 68 -5.83 2.26 -14.68
CA GLY A 68 -6.32 2.40 -16.04
C GLY A 68 -7.57 1.57 -16.32
N ARG A 69 -7.56 0.29 -15.92
CA ARG A 69 -8.71 -0.63 -16.14
C ARG A 69 -9.98 -0.21 -15.41
N HIS A 70 -9.83 0.39 -14.24
CA HIS A 70 -10.94 0.78 -13.37
C HIS A 70 -11.17 2.30 -13.34
N ALA A 71 -10.65 3.03 -14.34
CA ALA A 71 -10.75 4.48 -14.38
C ALA A 71 -12.20 4.99 -14.26
N GLU A 72 -13.16 4.27 -14.82
CA GLU A 72 -14.59 4.62 -14.83
C GLU A 72 -15.44 3.74 -13.90
N THR A 73 -14.86 2.77 -13.19
CA THR A 73 -15.61 1.91 -12.27
C THR A 73 -16.10 2.74 -11.08
N LEU A 74 -17.41 3.01 -11.04
CA LEU A 74 -18.05 3.82 -10.00
C LEU A 74 -17.79 3.23 -8.62
N MET A 75 -17.50 4.09 -7.66
CA MET A 75 -17.26 3.74 -6.27
C MET A 75 -17.68 4.91 -5.38
N VAL A 76 -18.11 4.63 -4.14
CA VAL A 76 -18.31 5.66 -3.14
C VAL A 76 -16.99 5.99 -2.42
N ALA A 77 -16.66 7.28 -2.35
CA ALA A 77 -15.61 7.74 -1.45
C ALA A 77 -16.12 7.75 0.00
N ARG A 78 -15.24 7.32 0.92
CA ARG A 78 -15.55 7.34 2.36
C ARG A 78 -14.56 8.27 3.07
N THR A 79 -15.10 9.21 3.83
CA THR A 79 -14.34 10.09 4.72
C THR A 79 -14.77 9.85 6.15
N ASN A 80 -13.83 9.64 7.05
CA ASN A 80 -14.14 9.30 8.45
C ASN A 80 -15.09 8.10 8.61
N GLY A 81 -15.00 7.13 7.67
CA GLY A 81 -15.86 5.95 7.66
C GLY A 81 -17.27 6.18 7.12
N GLN A 82 -17.64 7.40 6.71
CA GLN A 82 -18.97 7.74 6.17
C GLN A 82 -18.89 7.89 4.65
N HIS A 83 -20.00 7.59 3.96
CA HIS A 83 -20.15 7.90 2.54
C HIS A 83 -20.08 9.42 2.34
N ALA A 84 -19.28 9.88 1.38
CA ALA A 84 -19.05 11.28 1.13
C ALA A 84 -19.54 11.70 -0.27
N VAL A 85 -18.79 11.36 -1.30
CA VAL A 85 -19.09 11.70 -2.69
C VAL A 85 -18.78 10.54 -3.61
N PRO A 86 -19.30 10.52 -4.85
CA PRO A 86 -18.88 9.55 -5.86
C PRO A 86 -17.40 9.72 -6.22
N THR A 87 -16.77 8.61 -6.55
CA THR A 87 -15.41 8.55 -7.10
C THR A 87 -15.31 7.32 -7.99
N THR A 88 -14.10 6.99 -8.48
CA THR A 88 -13.86 5.74 -9.18
C THR A 88 -12.87 4.85 -8.44
N LEU A 89 -12.95 3.55 -8.66
CA LEU A 89 -11.98 2.59 -8.16
C LEU A 89 -10.58 2.90 -8.74
N GLY A 90 -10.53 3.35 -10.01
CA GLY A 90 -9.29 3.81 -10.64
C GLY A 90 -8.63 4.95 -9.87
N MET A 91 -9.42 5.92 -9.39
CA MET A 91 -8.90 7.04 -8.59
C MET A 91 -8.34 6.56 -7.23
N ARG A 92 -8.88 5.50 -6.66
CA ARG A 92 -8.29 4.87 -5.48
C ARG A 92 -6.91 4.31 -5.77
N PHE A 93 -6.76 3.58 -6.88
CA PHE A 93 -5.47 3.06 -7.33
C PHE A 93 -4.49 4.19 -7.68
N ALA A 94 -4.94 5.26 -8.32
CA ALA A 94 -4.10 6.41 -8.64
C ALA A 94 -3.49 7.06 -7.38
N ARG A 95 -4.25 7.13 -6.28
CA ARG A 95 -3.70 7.59 -4.97
C ARG A 95 -2.59 6.68 -4.46
N TRP A 96 -2.76 5.36 -4.56
CA TRP A 96 -1.72 4.41 -4.15
C TRP A 96 -0.47 4.50 -5.03
N VAL A 97 -0.63 4.76 -6.34
CA VAL A 97 0.50 5.04 -7.24
C VAL A 97 1.28 6.25 -6.73
N ALA A 98 0.61 7.36 -6.46
CA ALA A 98 1.25 8.58 -5.96
C ALA A 98 1.95 8.37 -4.59
N ASP A 99 1.36 7.58 -3.69
CA ASP A 99 1.97 7.23 -2.40
C ASP A 99 3.24 6.39 -2.60
N LEU A 100 3.22 5.40 -3.49
CA LEU A 100 4.36 4.52 -3.79
C LEU A 100 5.47 5.24 -4.54
N GLU A 101 5.15 6.15 -5.46
CA GLU A 101 6.15 6.98 -6.16
C GLU A 101 6.94 7.82 -5.15
N ARG A 102 6.26 8.55 -4.26
CA ARG A 102 6.92 9.29 -3.18
C ARG A 102 7.76 8.40 -2.27
N SER A 103 7.32 7.19 -2.04
CA SER A 103 8.05 6.22 -1.22
C SER A 103 9.30 5.71 -1.92
N ARG A 104 9.20 5.39 -3.21
CA ARG A 104 10.34 5.01 -4.05
C ARG A 104 11.40 6.12 -4.09
N ASP A 105 10.98 7.36 -4.31
CA ASP A 105 11.88 8.51 -4.36
C ASP A 105 12.65 8.67 -3.04
N ARG A 106 11.97 8.55 -1.88
CA ARG A 106 12.64 8.57 -0.57
C ARG A 106 13.67 7.46 -0.42
N LEU A 107 13.34 6.23 -0.84
CA LEU A 107 14.27 5.09 -0.77
C LEU A 107 15.48 5.31 -1.68
N SER A 108 15.30 5.87 -2.87
CA SER A 108 16.39 6.23 -3.79
C SER A 108 17.30 7.31 -3.21
N GLU A 109 16.72 8.32 -2.56
CA GLU A 109 17.49 9.40 -1.94
C GLU A 109 18.28 8.97 -0.71
N VAL A 110 17.66 8.20 0.19
CA VAL A 110 18.35 7.74 1.42
C VAL A 110 19.50 6.79 1.09
N ARG A 111 19.40 6.03 0.02
CA ARG A 111 20.45 5.12 -0.45
C ARG A 111 21.80 5.82 -0.53
N LYS A 112 21.85 7.03 -1.05
CA LYS A 112 23.10 7.82 -1.23
C LYS A 112 23.78 8.17 0.09
N ARG A 113 23.01 8.22 1.18
CA ARG A 113 23.51 8.60 2.53
C ARG A 113 23.73 7.42 3.45
N CYS A 114 23.19 6.24 3.15
CA CYS A 114 23.31 5.06 3.99
C CYS A 114 24.22 3.96 3.43
N LEU A 115 24.42 3.91 2.09
CA LEU A 115 25.30 2.93 1.46
C LEU A 115 26.73 3.42 1.41
N LEU A 116 27.37 3.46 2.57
CA LEU A 116 28.70 4.00 2.80
C LEU A 116 29.64 2.89 3.27
N VAL A 117 30.87 2.88 2.75
CA VAL A 117 31.93 2.02 3.25
C VAL A 117 32.47 2.57 4.56
N GLN A 118 32.66 1.68 5.52
CA GLN A 118 33.34 1.97 6.76
C GLN A 118 34.58 1.07 6.91
N PHE A 119 35.74 1.58 6.51
CA PHE A 119 37.01 0.88 6.59
C PHE A 119 38.15 1.86 6.93
N SER A 120 38.19 2.26 8.20
CA SER A 120 39.04 3.36 8.67
C SER A 120 39.85 3.02 9.95
N GLY A 121 39.91 1.75 10.30
CA GLY A 121 40.60 1.24 11.49
C GLY A 121 39.77 1.39 12.76
N ALA A 122 40.39 1.24 13.90
CA ALA A 122 39.71 1.15 15.21
C ALA A 122 39.00 2.44 15.60
N ALA A 123 39.61 3.58 15.34
CA ALA A 123 39.16 4.91 15.76
C ALA A 123 39.03 5.92 14.61
N GLY A 124 38.95 5.44 13.37
CA GLY A 124 38.73 6.31 12.21
C GLY A 124 39.96 7.12 11.77
N THR A 125 41.16 6.79 12.23
CA THR A 125 42.38 7.52 11.95
C THR A 125 43.13 7.07 10.70
N TYR A 126 42.70 5.93 10.12
CA TYR A 126 43.35 5.28 8.97
C TYR A 126 44.81 4.86 9.21
N ALA A 127 45.35 4.92 10.42
CA ALA A 127 46.74 4.76 10.75
C ALA A 127 47.37 3.46 10.19
N SER A 128 46.66 2.34 10.20
CA SER A 128 47.10 1.05 9.66
C SER A 128 46.45 0.64 8.36
N MET A 129 45.41 1.35 7.92
CA MET A 129 44.54 0.96 6.80
C MET A 129 44.77 1.79 5.54
N GLY A 130 45.41 2.96 5.64
CA GLY A 130 45.65 3.85 4.50
C GLY A 130 44.36 4.10 3.69
N SER A 131 44.47 4.12 2.37
CA SER A 131 43.38 4.40 1.42
C SER A 131 42.59 3.15 0.98
N HIS A 132 42.70 2.02 1.67
CA HIS A 132 42.03 0.76 1.26
C HIS A 132 40.48 0.87 1.25
N GLY A 133 39.90 1.75 2.08
CA GLY A 133 38.47 2.03 2.06
C GLY A 133 37.95 2.51 0.71
N THR A 134 38.70 3.32 0.01
CA THR A 134 38.34 3.80 -1.34
C THR A 134 38.35 2.68 -2.39
N ALA A 135 39.31 1.74 -2.29
CA ALA A 135 39.33 0.57 -3.18
C ALA A 135 38.12 -0.34 -2.94
N ILE A 136 37.80 -0.62 -1.68
CA ILE A 136 36.63 -1.42 -1.29
C ILE A 136 35.34 -0.75 -1.77
N ALA A 137 35.22 0.57 -1.60
CA ALA A 137 34.04 1.32 -2.04
C ALA A 137 33.81 1.16 -3.55
N ARG A 138 34.87 1.21 -4.34
CA ARG A 138 34.81 1.04 -5.80
C ARG A 138 34.34 -0.36 -6.20
N GLU A 139 34.87 -1.40 -5.54
CA GLU A 139 34.50 -2.79 -5.84
C GLU A 139 33.08 -3.14 -5.45
N LEU A 140 32.52 -2.46 -4.43
CA LEU A 140 31.18 -2.67 -3.92
C LEU A 140 30.13 -1.66 -4.43
N ASP A 141 30.52 -0.76 -5.31
CA ASP A 141 29.67 0.36 -5.77
C ASP A 141 29.07 1.16 -4.59
N LEU A 142 29.93 1.47 -3.61
CA LEU A 142 29.57 2.23 -2.42
C LEU A 142 30.33 3.55 -2.38
N VAL A 143 29.88 4.47 -1.54
CA VAL A 143 30.58 5.75 -1.27
C VAL A 143 31.54 5.55 -0.10
N CYS A 144 32.76 6.13 -0.24
CA CYS A 144 33.72 6.22 0.86
C CYS A 144 33.74 7.65 1.35
N GLU A 145 33.36 7.88 2.60
CA GLU A 145 33.46 9.20 3.22
C GLU A 145 34.89 9.50 3.68
N LEU A 146 35.25 10.78 3.69
CA LEU A 146 36.52 11.24 4.17
C LEU A 146 36.71 11.03 5.67
N ILE A 147 35.63 11.21 6.42
CA ILE A 147 35.57 11.05 7.88
C ILE A 147 34.88 9.76 8.26
N ALA A 148 35.49 9.02 9.15
CA ALA A 148 34.90 7.79 9.68
C ALA A 148 33.59 8.06 10.42
N TRP A 149 32.58 7.25 10.16
CA TRP A 149 31.25 7.39 10.74
C TRP A 149 30.89 6.27 11.74
N HIS A 150 31.90 5.71 12.45
CA HIS A 150 31.72 4.60 13.39
C HIS A 150 30.67 4.84 14.49
N SER A 151 30.61 6.06 15.00
CA SER A 151 29.63 6.48 16.02
C SER A 151 28.51 7.34 15.47
N SER A 152 28.58 7.75 14.19
CA SER A 152 27.49 8.44 13.48
C SER A 152 26.50 7.41 12.95
N ARG A 153 25.28 7.45 13.45
CA ARG A 153 24.27 6.43 13.11
C ARG A 153 23.08 7.01 12.34
N ASP A 154 23.17 8.28 11.98
CA ASP A 154 22.12 9.05 11.28
C ASP A 154 21.70 8.41 9.96
N GLY A 155 22.64 7.95 9.12
CA GLY A 155 22.35 7.30 7.85
C GLY A 155 21.53 6.00 8.00
N LEU A 156 21.90 5.14 8.97
CA LEU A 156 21.15 3.91 9.25
C LEU A 156 19.80 4.19 9.93
N THR A 157 19.73 5.21 10.76
CA THR A 157 18.48 5.66 11.38
C THR A 157 17.54 6.23 10.31
N GLU A 158 18.06 7.06 9.39
CA GLU A 158 17.29 7.56 8.25
C GLU A 158 16.76 6.43 7.38
N LEU A 159 17.59 5.42 7.07
CA LEU A 159 17.15 4.23 6.34
C LEU A 159 16.02 3.50 7.06
N ALA A 160 16.17 3.23 8.36
CA ALA A 160 15.16 2.54 9.15
C ALA A 160 13.82 3.30 9.14
N CYS A 161 13.86 4.63 9.29
CA CYS A 161 12.67 5.47 9.24
C CYS A 161 12.02 5.47 7.84
N ASN A 162 12.80 5.58 6.76
CA ASN A 162 12.26 5.55 5.41
C ASN A 162 11.66 4.18 5.04
N LEU A 163 12.28 3.08 5.46
CA LEU A 163 11.71 1.74 5.32
C LEU A 163 10.40 1.58 6.10
N ALA A 164 10.30 2.17 7.30
CA ALA A 164 9.07 2.17 8.06
C ALA A 164 7.97 3.00 7.39
N ILE A 165 8.29 4.16 6.80
CA ILE A 165 7.34 4.97 6.02
C ILE A 165 6.86 4.17 4.79
N HIS A 166 7.76 3.47 4.10
CA HIS A 166 7.40 2.59 2.99
C HIS A 166 6.47 1.46 3.46
N ALA A 167 6.81 0.78 4.57
CA ALA A 167 5.95 -0.24 5.16
C ALA A 167 4.55 0.29 5.50
N GLN A 168 4.45 1.52 6.04
CA GLN A 168 3.16 2.16 6.31
C GLN A 168 2.35 2.42 5.03
N THR A 169 3.01 2.77 3.91
CA THR A 169 2.34 2.90 2.61
C THR A 169 1.74 1.56 2.16
N LEU A 170 2.51 0.46 2.26
CA LEU A 170 2.00 -0.88 1.98
C LEU A 170 0.86 -1.28 2.93
N GLY A 171 1.01 -0.96 4.21
CA GLY A 171 0.00 -1.19 5.24
C GLY A 171 -1.29 -0.44 4.96
N LYS A 172 -1.22 0.83 4.54
CA LYS A 172 -2.39 1.64 4.15
C LYS A 172 -3.15 1.02 2.99
N ILE A 173 -2.45 0.56 1.96
CA ILE A 173 -3.08 -0.15 0.84
C ILE A 173 -3.79 -1.42 1.33
N ALA A 174 -3.14 -2.16 2.21
CA ALA A 174 -3.72 -3.37 2.80
C ALA A 174 -4.95 -3.09 3.67
N GLU A 175 -4.97 -2.01 4.46
CA GLU A 175 -6.14 -1.61 5.24
C GLU A 175 -7.32 -1.19 4.34
N ASP A 176 -7.08 -0.42 3.28
CA ASP A 176 -8.11 -0.08 2.29
C ASP A 176 -8.71 -1.37 1.68
N LEU A 177 -7.85 -2.32 1.28
CA LEU A 177 -8.28 -3.59 0.71
C LEU A 177 -8.96 -4.50 1.75
N TYR A 178 -8.55 -4.44 3.02
CA TYR A 178 -9.21 -5.15 4.12
C TYR A 178 -10.64 -4.66 4.30
N ASP A 179 -10.82 -3.32 4.35
CA ASP A 179 -12.13 -2.72 4.52
C ASP A 179 -13.07 -3.04 3.34
N MET A 180 -12.57 -3.03 2.10
CA MET A 180 -13.36 -3.39 0.92
C MET A 180 -13.86 -4.85 0.94
N GLN A 181 -13.20 -5.73 1.70
CA GLN A 181 -13.60 -7.15 1.85
C GLN A 181 -14.57 -7.40 3.00
N ARG A 182 -14.93 -6.40 3.78
CA ARG A 182 -15.91 -6.56 4.87
C ARG A 182 -17.25 -7.01 4.33
N THR A 183 -17.97 -7.80 5.14
CA THR A 183 -19.29 -8.33 4.80
C THR A 183 -20.31 -7.24 4.44
N GLU A 184 -20.17 -6.05 5.04
CA GLU A 184 -21.03 -4.90 4.80
C GLU A 184 -20.73 -4.20 3.47
N PHE A 185 -19.51 -4.32 2.93
CA PHE A 185 -19.07 -3.64 1.72
C PHE A 185 -19.03 -4.57 0.52
N GLN A 186 -18.37 -5.71 0.64
CA GLN A 186 -18.23 -6.75 -0.39
C GLN A 186 -17.71 -6.22 -1.75
N GLU A 187 -16.92 -5.15 -1.71
CA GLU A 187 -16.40 -4.48 -2.91
C GLU A 187 -15.20 -5.21 -3.52
N ALA A 188 -14.54 -6.04 -2.71
CA ALA A 188 -13.41 -6.87 -3.12
C ALA A 188 -13.43 -8.22 -2.39
N ALA A 189 -12.76 -9.23 -2.98
CA ALA A 189 -12.57 -10.53 -2.35
C ALA A 189 -11.25 -11.16 -2.80
N GLU A 190 -10.51 -11.76 -1.86
CA GLU A 190 -9.38 -12.63 -2.17
C GLU A 190 -9.89 -13.94 -2.76
N THR A 191 -9.33 -14.37 -3.91
CA THR A 191 -9.59 -15.71 -4.44
C THR A 191 -8.95 -16.72 -3.49
N LEU A 192 -9.77 -17.50 -2.82
CA LEU A 192 -9.28 -18.50 -1.88
C LEU A 192 -8.59 -19.65 -2.62
N ASN A 193 -7.37 -19.96 -2.21
CA ASN A 193 -6.80 -21.26 -2.53
C ASN A 193 -7.66 -22.33 -1.82
N PRO A 194 -8.23 -23.31 -2.52
CA PRO A 194 -9.08 -24.34 -1.92
C PRO A 194 -8.42 -25.12 -0.77
N HIS A 195 -7.08 -25.12 -0.75
CA HIS A 195 -6.28 -25.78 0.27
C HIS A 195 -5.90 -24.88 1.47
N LEU A 196 -6.14 -23.57 1.37
CA LEU A 196 -5.97 -22.60 2.44
C LEU A 196 -7.34 -22.10 2.88
N SER A 197 -8.17 -23.02 3.37
CA SER A 197 -9.55 -22.75 3.70
C SER A 197 -9.71 -21.65 4.74
N GLY A 198 -10.73 -20.84 4.56
CA GLY A 198 -11.15 -19.78 5.46
C GLY A 198 -11.38 -20.24 6.91
N SER A 199 -12.59 -20.34 7.35
CA SER A 199 -12.93 -20.80 8.70
C SER A 199 -13.03 -22.33 8.76
N SER A 200 -12.43 -22.94 9.79
CA SER A 200 -12.60 -24.38 10.06
C SER A 200 -14.05 -24.79 10.42
N THR A 201 -14.88 -23.81 10.80
CA THR A 201 -16.24 -24.05 11.31
C THR A 201 -17.34 -23.42 10.42
N MET A 202 -17.02 -22.39 9.65
CA MET A 202 -17.98 -21.61 8.85
C MET A 202 -17.54 -21.57 7.38
N PRO A 203 -18.05 -22.46 6.52
CA PRO A 203 -17.60 -22.56 5.11
C PRO A 203 -17.77 -21.27 4.30
N GLN A 204 -18.79 -20.47 4.63
CA GLN A 204 -19.07 -19.20 3.96
C GLN A 204 -18.15 -18.06 4.38
N LYS A 205 -17.41 -18.19 5.49
CA LYS A 205 -16.57 -17.13 6.03
C LYS A 205 -15.24 -17.05 5.28
N ARG A 206 -15.04 -15.96 4.55
CA ARG A 206 -13.80 -15.65 3.81
C ARG A 206 -13.01 -14.60 4.58
N ASN A 207 -11.87 -15.00 5.15
CA ASN A 207 -11.04 -14.08 5.91
C ASN A 207 -9.98 -13.46 4.97
N PRO A 208 -9.76 -12.14 5.03
CA PRO A 208 -8.77 -11.43 4.22
C PRO A 208 -7.35 -11.60 4.82
N PHE A 209 -6.83 -12.82 4.81
CA PHE A 209 -5.56 -13.16 5.50
C PHE A 209 -4.34 -12.44 4.93
N SER A 210 -4.33 -12.14 3.62
CA SER A 210 -3.19 -11.47 3.00
C SER A 210 -3.09 -10.03 3.48
N THR A 211 -4.19 -9.30 3.48
CA THR A 211 -4.23 -7.91 3.96
C THR A 211 -3.88 -7.81 5.44
N MET A 212 -4.39 -8.74 6.27
CA MET A 212 -4.07 -8.80 7.70
C MET A 212 -2.57 -8.98 7.96
N LYS A 213 -1.91 -9.84 7.18
CA LYS A 213 -0.47 -10.09 7.31
C LYS A 213 0.37 -8.90 6.86
N ILE A 214 -0.02 -8.21 5.78
CA ILE A 214 0.65 -7.00 5.30
C ILE A 214 0.54 -5.88 6.35
N SER A 215 -0.66 -5.65 6.89
CA SER A 215 -0.90 -4.67 7.94
C SER A 215 -0.09 -4.95 9.20
N ALA A 216 -0.01 -6.21 9.63
CA ALA A 216 0.81 -6.61 10.76
C ALA A 216 2.31 -6.35 10.51
N ALA A 217 2.83 -6.73 9.33
CA ALA A 217 4.22 -6.50 8.95
C ALA A 217 4.58 -4.99 8.95
N ALA A 218 3.68 -4.14 8.45
CA ALA A 218 3.88 -2.68 8.48
C ALA A 218 4.02 -2.14 9.90
N ARG A 219 3.20 -2.61 10.83
CA ARG A 219 3.26 -2.22 12.25
C ARG A 219 4.53 -2.71 12.93
N MET A 220 4.95 -3.95 12.60
CA MET A 220 6.21 -4.53 13.12
C MET A 220 7.43 -3.74 12.63
N ALA A 221 7.46 -3.36 11.34
CA ALA A 221 8.51 -2.52 10.79
C ALA A 221 8.61 -1.16 11.49
N ALA A 222 7.47 -0.51 11.73
CA ALA A 222 7.41 0.77 12.44
C ALA A 222 7.92 0.65 13.89
N GLY A 223 7.55 -0.41 14.61
CA GLY A 223 8.05 -0.68 15.96
C GLY A 223 9.57 -0.91 15.99
N ALA A 224 10.10 -1.67 15.04
CA ALA A 224 11.54 -1.91 14.94
C ALA A 224 12.31 -0.61 14.56
N ALA A 225 11.76 0.22 13.68
CA ALA A 225 12.36 1.52 13.34
C ALA A 225 12.38 2.48 14.53
N ALA A 226 11.32 2.48 15.36
CA ALA A 226 11.31 3.24 16.60
C ALA A 226 12.43 2.81 17.57
N THR A 227 12.75 1.51 17.59
CA THR A 227 13.87 0.99 18.39
C THR A 227 15.21 1.54 17.90
N VAL A 228 15.42 1.62 16.56
CA VAL A 228 16.62 2.23 15.98
C VAL A 228 16.67 3.73 16.26
N LEU A 229 15.55 4.45 16.08
CA LEU A 229 15.46 5.90 16.28
C LEU A 229 15.74 6.32 17.74
N THR A 230 15.32 5.50 18.69
CA THR A 230 15.52 5.75 20.12
C THR A 230 16.82 5.16 20.68
N ASN A 231 17.61 4.52 19.82
CA ASN A 231 18.93 4.01 20.22
C ASN A 231 19.83 5.18 20.62
N PRO A 232 20.43 5.18 21.81
CA PRO A 232 21.25 6.30 22.24
C PRO A 232 22.45 6.52 21.32
N PRO A 233 22.89 7.77 21.13
CA PRO A 233 24.08 8.05 20.34
C PRO A 233 25.32 7.35 20.93
N GLY A 234 26.24 6.91 20.05
CA GLY A 234 27.47 6.23 20.46
C GLY A 234 28.44 7.14 21.17
N ASP A 235 29.14 6.58 22.14
CA ASP A 235 30.20 7.26 22.83
C ASP A 235 31.50 7.30 22.00
N PHE A 236 32.14 8.45 21.97
CA PHE A 236 33.42 8.68 21.34
C PHE A 236 33.53 8.19 19.88
N GLU A 237 34.59 7.50 19.54
CA GLU A 237 34.88 7.08 18.17
C GLU A 237 34.22 5.75 17.77
N ARG A 238 33.76 4.95 18.75
CA ARG A 238 33.06 3.69 18.50
C ARG A 238 32.31 3.20 19.74
N ASP A 239 31.06 2.76 19.55
CA ASP A 239 30.25 2.17 20.58
C ASP A 239 29.48 0.93 20.04
N HIS A 240 29.75 -0.24 20.60
CA HIS A 240 29.09 -1.47 20.19
C HIS A 240 27.64 -1.62 20.66
N ARG A 241 27.23 -0.87 21.68
CA ARG A 241 25.83 -0.91 22.18
C ARG A 241 24.83 -0.59 21.09
N GLN A 242 25.13 0.40 20.25
CA GLN A 242 24.30 0.78 19.10
C GLN A 242 24.23 -0.31 18.07
N LEU A 243 25.37 -0.96 17.76
CA LEU A 243 25.46 -2.00 16.76
C LEU A 243 24.62 -3.22 17.11
N GLU A 244 24.49 -3.56 18.40
CA GLU A 244 23.66 -4.70 18.83
C GLU A 244 22.17 -4.43 18.55
N VAL A 245 21.70 -3.20 18.79
CA VAL A 245 20.32 -2.81 18.46
C VAL A 245 20.08 -2.84 16.95
N GLU A 246 20.99 -2.28 16.17
CA GLU A 246 20.86 -2.21 14.71
C GLU A 246 20.90 -3.59 14.05
N ARG A 247 21.79 -4.49 14.51
CA ARG A 247 21.91 -5.88 14.03
C ARG A 247 20.64 -6.69 14.22
N ASP A 248 19.86 -6.39 15.23
CA ASP A 248 18.56 -7.00 15.46
C ASP A 248 17.43 -6.29 14.69
N ALA A 249 17.34 -4.99 14.79
CA ALA A 249 16.18 -4.22 14.30
C ALA A 249 16.18 -4.06 12.77
N ILE A 250 17.33 -3.69 12.15
CA ILE A 250 17.37 -3.43 10.71
C ILE A 250 17.02 -4.65 9.87
N PRO A 251 17.55 -5.87 10.10
CA PRO A 251 17.12 -7.05 9.37
C PRO A 251 15.63 -7.36 9.52
N ARG A 252 15.05 -7.11 10.71
CA ARG A 252 13.60 -7.28 10.92
C ARG A 252 12.78 -6.30 10.09
N ILE A 253 13.21 -5.04 10.00
CA ILE A 253 12.55 -4.03 9.15
C ILE A 253 12.61 -4.47 7.69
N LEU A 254 13.77 -4.85 7.19
CA LEU A 254 13.98 -5.29 5.82
C LEU A 254 13.10 -6.50 5.49
N ALA A 255 13.11 -7.54 6.34
CA ALA A 255 12.28 -8.72 6.15
C ALA A 255 10.78 -8.41 6.18
N ALA A 256 10.34 -7.49 7.04
CA ALA A 256 8.94 -7.09 7.13
C ALA A 256 8.50 -6.31 5.88
N VAL A 257 9.35 -5.41 5.38
CA VAL A 257 9.09 -4.62 4.16
C VAL A 257 9.03 -5.52 2.93
N ASP A 258 10.05 -6.37 2.74
CA ASP A 258 10.11 -7.32 1.63
C ASP A 258 8.91 -8.27 1.65
N GLY A 259 8.64 -8.91 2.79
CA GLY A 259 7.51 -9.81 2.94
C GLY A 259 6.15 -9.13 2.71
N ALA A 260 5.99 -7.86 3.09
CA ALA A 260 4.78 -7.08 2.82
C ALA A 260 4.64 -6.77 1.33
N GLY A 261 5.72 -6.34 0.66
CA GLY A 261 5.74 -6.03 -0.77
C GLY A 261 5.37 -7.23 -1.63
N GLN A 262 6.07 -8.37 -1.42
CA GLN A 262 5.79 -9.62 -2.13
C GLN A 262 4.36 -10.12 -1.90
N LYS A 263 3.89 -10.02 -0.66
CA LYS A 263 2.52 -10.44 -0.34
C LYS A 263 1.47 -9.54 -0.97
N LEU A 264 1.73 -8.23 -1.08
CA LEU A 264 0.83 -7.30 -1.76
C LEU A 264 0.80 -7.56 -3.27
N LEU A 265 1.94 -7.82 -3.91
CA LEU A 265 2.00 -8.23 -5.32
C LEU A 265 1.13 -9.46 -5.57
N ASN A 266 1.36 -10.52 -4.80
CA ASN A 266 0.60 -11.77 -4.93
C ASN A 266 -0.90 -11.56 -4.66
N LEU A 267 -1.25 -10.67 -3.71
CA LEU A 267 -2.64 -10.34 -3.42
C LEU A 267 -3.32 -9.67 -4.61
N LEU A 268 -2.67 -8.67 -5.23
CA LEU A 268 -3.22 -7.95 -6.37
C LEU A 268 -3.47 -8.83 -7.61
N ASP A 269 -2.81 -10.00 -7.71
CA ASP A 269 -3.04 -10.96 -8.79
C ASP A 269 -4.26 -11.85 -8.58
N VAL A 270 -4.64 -12.08 -7.31
CA VAL A 270 -5.75 -12.97 -6.94
C VAL A 270 -6.97 -12.21 -6.41
N LEU A 271 -6.87 -10.89 -6.30
CA LEU A 271 -7.96 -10.06 -5.81
C LEU A 271 -8.98 -9.79 -6.90
N HIS A 272 -10.23 -10.01 -6.59
CA HIS A 272 -11.38 -9.70 -7.44
C HIS A 272 -12.11 -8.48 -6.89
N PHE A 273 -12.48 -7.54 -7.76
CA PHE A 273 -13.32 -6.39 -7.46
C PHE A 273 -14.72 -6.60 -8.03
N ASP A 274 -15.74 -6.49 -7.20
CA ASP A 274 -17.12 -6.66 -7.59
C ASP A 274 -17.72 -5.31 -8.01
N ALA A 275 -17.81 -5.09 -9.32
CA ALA A 275 -18.34 -3.86 -9.88
C ALA A 275 -19.82 -3.63 -9.51
N SER A 276 -20.59 -4.70 -9.31
CA SER A 276 -22.01 -4.58 -8.93
C SER A 276 -22.16 -4.14 -7.47
N CYS A 277 -21.35 -4.67 -6.57
CA CYS A 277 -21.31 -4.22 -5.18
C CYS A 277 -20.79 -2.79 -5.04
N LEU A 278 -19.75 -2.42 -5.81
CA LEU A 278 -19.24 -1.05 -5.86
C LEU A 278 -20.32 -0.06 -6.29
N ASP A 279 -21.03 -0.35 -7.39
CA ASP A 279 -22.13 0.47 -7.90
C ASP A 279 -23.30 0.55 -6.90
N ALA A 280 -23.73 -0.58 -6.33
CA ALA A 280 -24.79 -0.63 -5.34
C ALA A 280 -24.44 0.19 -4.09
N ASN A 281 -23.22 0.11 -3.61
CA ASN A 281 -22.75 0.92 -2.47
C ASN A 281 -22.71 2.41 -2.80
N ALA A 282 -22.31 2.79 -4.02
CA ALA A 282 -22.31 4.18 -4.47
C ALA A 282 -23.73 4.75 -4.62
N ARG A 283 -24.72 3.91 -4.94
CA ARG A 283 -26.11 4.34 -5.11
C ARG A 283 -26.95 4.26 -3.82
N ARG A 284 -26.40 3.70 -2.75
CA ARG A 284 -27.14 3.44 -1.50
C ARG A 284 -27.73 4.69 -0.87
N GLU A 285 -27.03 5.82 -0.94
CA GLU A 285 -27.49 7.10 -0.37
C GLU A 285 -28.28 7.96 -1.39
N GLY A 286 -28.54 7.42 -2.59
CA GLY A 286 -29.26 8.15 -3.65
C GLY A 286 -28.64 9.50 -3.95
N VAL A 287 -29.49 10.50 -4.14
CA VAL A 287 -29.06 11.88 -4.43
C VAL A 287 -28.27 12.53 -3.29
N LEU A 288 -28.35 12.01 -2.07
CA LEU A 288 -27.60 12.55 -0.94
C LEU A 288 -26.08 12.43 -1.16
N LEU A 289 -25.65 11.44 -1.92
CA LEU A 289 -24.24 11.26 -2.26
C LEU A 289 -23.71 12.37 -3.18
N VAL A 290 -24.59 12.95 -4.00
CA VAL A 290 -24.28 14.05 -4.94
C VAL A 290 -24.86 15.39 -4.51
N SER A 291 -25.27 15.49 -3.24
CA SER A 291 -25.97 16.67 -2.70
C SER A 291 -25.21 17.98 -2.86
N GLU A 292 -23.88 17.95 -2.83
CA GLU A 292 -23.03 19.11 -3.07
C GLU A 292 -23.24 19.67 -4.51
N GLY A 293 -23.13 18.79 -5.52
CA GLY A 293 -23.36 19.16 -6.92
C GLY A 293 -24.82 19.54 -7.17
N SER A 294 -25.74 18.78 -6.60
CA SER A 294 -27.18 19.06 -6.68
C SER A 294 -27.50 20.43 -6.09
N MET A 295 -26.91 20.77 -4.95
CA MET A 295 -27.09 22.06 -4.31
C MET A 295 -26.58 23.21 -5.20
N MET A 296 -25.41 23.07 -5.80
CA MET A 296 -24.83 24.09 -6.68
C MET A 296 -25.70 24.32 -7.91
N GLU A 297 -26.17 23.24 -8.55
CA GLU A 297 -27.04 23.36 -9.75
C GLU A 297 -28.41 23.96 -9.41
N LEU A 298 -29.06 23.49 -8.37
CA LEU A 298 -30.33 24.03 -7.90
C LEU A 298 -30.19 25.47 -7.45
N ALA A 299 -29.07 25.86 -6.88
CA ALA A 299 -28.84 27.25 -6.46
C ALA A 299 -28.82 28.26 -7.63
N THR A 300 -28.46 27.78 -8.83
CA THR A 300 -28.49 28.67 -10.03
C THR A 300 -29.89 29.15 -10.35
N GLN A 301 -30.93 28.36 -10.04
CA GLN A 301 -32.32 28.64 -10.36
C GLN A 301 -33.12 29.13 -9.14
N LEU A 302 -32.87 28.53 -7.98
CA LEU A 302 -33.65 28.81 -6.77
C LEU A 302 -33.00 29.84 -5.83
N GLY A 303 -31.70 30.10 -6.01
CA GLY A 303 -30.85 30.77 -5.04
C GLY A 303 -30.39 29.84 -3.93
N HIS A 304 -29.25 30.18 -3.31
CA HIS A 304 -28.51 29.31 -2.40
C HIS A 304 -29.33 28.83 -1.17
N GLU A 305 -30.06 29.77 -0.53
CA GLU A 305 -30.86 29.48 0.67
C GLU A 305 -31.96 28.45 0.40
N LYS A 306 -32.77 28.71 -0.67
CA LYS A 306 -33.86 27.81 -1.04
C LYS A 306 -33.39 26.44 -1.50
N ALA A 307 -32.30 26.39 -2.24
CA ALA A 307 -31.69 25.13 -2.67
C ALA A 307 -31.22 24.31 -1.49
N HIS A 308 -30.57 24.94 -0.51
CA HIS A 308 -30.12 24.30 0.72
C HIS A 308 -31.32 23.74 1.53
N ASP A 309 -32.35 24.56 1.77
CA ASP A 309 -33.53 24.17 2.54
C ASP A 309 -34.26 23.01 1.85
N LEU A 310 -34.40 23.06 0.54
CA LEU A 310 -35.00 21.99 -0.27
C LEU A 310 -34.28 20.67 -0.09
N LEU A 311 -32.94 20.67 -0.21
CA LEU A 311 -32.14 19.44 -0.07
C LEU A 311 -32.11 18.93 1.39
N GLN A 312 -32.19 19.83 2.37
CA GLN A 312 -32.30 19.43 3.76
C GLN A 312 -33.65 18.72 4.04
N GLU A 313 -34.77 19.29 3.57
CA GLU A 313 -36.08 18.65 3.65
C GLU A 313 -36.12 17.32 2.89
N TYR A 314 -35.59 17.32 1.67
CA TYR A 314 -35.47 16.10 0.88
C TYR A 314 -34.65 15.02 1.58
N SER A 315 -33.52 15.37 2.20
CA SER A 315 -32.69 14.42 2.96
C SER A 315 -33.48 13.72 4.08
N ALA A 316 -34.33 14.45 4.77
CA ALA A 316 -35.21 13.89 5.80
C ALA A 316 -36.25 12.93 5.19
N ALA A 317 -36.92 13.35 4.11
CA ALA A 317 -37.91 12.55 3.40
C ALA A 317 -37.30 11.28 2.78
N TYR A 318 -36.11 11.39 2.15
CA TYR A 318 -35.41 10.22 1.60
C TYR A 318 -35.09 9.17 2.65
N ARG A 319 -34.61 9.58 3.82
CA ARG A 319 -34.28 8.65 4.94
C ARG A 319 -35.51 7.98 5.52
N THR A 320 -36.66 8.62 5.49
CA THR A 320 -37.91 8.10 6.05
C THR A 320 -38.64 7.20 5.04
N ASP A 321 -38.80 7.68 3.82
CA ASP A 321 -39.72 7.14 2.83
C ASP A 321 -39.02 6.58 1.57
N GLY A 322 -37.74 6.86 1.37
CA GLY A 322 -36.96 6.38 0.23
C GLY A 322 -37.38 6.99 -1.11
N ILE A 323 -38.10 8.13 -1.11
CA ILE A 323 -38.61 8.76 -2.33
C ILE A 323 -37.52 9.42 -3.16
N SER A 324 -37.67 9.42 -4.48
CA SER A 324 -36.73 10.11 -5.39
C SER A 324 -36.88 11.64 -5.28
N LEU A 325 -35.83 12.37 -5.69
CA LEU A 325 -35.90 13.85 -5.74
C LEU A 325 -37.01 14.31 -6.65
N ARG A 326 -37.20 13.66 -7.79
CA ARG A 326 -38.31 13.94 -8.74
C ARG A 326 -39.67 13.77 -8.09
N GLU A 327 -39.91 12.71 -7.33
CA GLU A 327 -41.16 12.53 -6.61
C GLU A 327 -41.35 13.55 -5.50
N PHE A 328 -40.27 13.88 -4.79
CA PHE A 328 -40.31 14.87 -3.71
C PHE A 328 -40.70 16.27 -4.17
N VAL A 329 -40.25 16.69 -5.36
CA VAL A 329 -40.56 18.02 -5.89
C VAL A 329 -41.88 18.08 -6.70
N LYS A 330 -42.44 16.92 -7.07
CA LYS A 330 -43.60 16.82 -7.97
C LYS A 330 -44.81 17.65 -7.53
N ASP A 331 -45.09 17.70 -6.23
CA ASP A 331 -46.23 18.39 -5.65
C ASP A 331 -45.85 19.79 -5.14
N ARG A 332 -44.76 20.36 -5.63
CA ARG A 332 -44.23 21.70 -5.27
C ARG A 332 -44.06 22.55 -6.52
N PRO A 333 -45.19 23.13 -7.05
CA PRO A 333 -45.15 23.86 -8.31
C PRO A 333 -44.18 25.04 -8.31
N GLU A 334 -44.03 25.73 -7.16
CA GLU A 334 -43.07 26.82 -6.97
C GLU A 334 -41.60 26.40 -7.15
N ILE A 335 -41.34 25.11 -7.12
CA ILE A 335 -40.00 24.53 -7.35
C ILE A 335 -39.93 23.99 -8.78
N THR A 336 -40.91 23.17 -9.18
CA THR A 336 -40.91 22.51 -10.50
C THR A 336 -40.93 23.50 -11.65
N GLU A 337 -41.62 24.61 -11.55
CA GLU A 337 -41.65 25.70 -12.59
C GLU A 337 -40.25 26.30 -12.81
N ASN A 338 -39.40 26.30 -11.81
CA ASN A 338 -38.03 26.80 -11.91
C ASN A 338 -37.01 25.74 -12.30
N LEU A 339 -37.40 24.46 -12.35
CA LEU A 339 -36.49 23.32 -12.62
C LEU A 339 -36.69 22.72 -14.03
N ASP A 340 -37.51 23.33 -14.90
CA ASP A 340 -37.83 22.82 -16.25
C ASP A 340 -36.59 22.57 -17.12
N HIS A 341 -35.46 23.19 -16.80
CA HIS A 341 -34.20 23.07 -17.51
C HIS A 341 -33.20 22.12 -16.83
N ILE A 342 -33.56 21.58 -15.67
CA ILE A 342 -32.68 20.70 -14.88
C ILE A 342 -33.13 19.25 -15.06
N ASN A 343 -32.19 18.38 -15.50
CA ASN A 343 -32.42 16.95 -15.53
C ASN A 343 -32.21 16.34 -14.12
N LEU A 344 -33.31 16.25 -13.36
CA LEU A 344 -33.28 15.74 -11.98
C LEU A 344 -32.76 14.31 -11.88
N ASP A 345 -32.90 13.48 -12.93
CA ASP A 345 -32.39 12.11 -12.92
C ASP A 345 -30.87 12.10 -13.09
N GLU A 346 -30.34 12.94 -13.98
CA GLU A 346 -28.90 13.12 -14.14
C GLU A 346 -28.27 13.74 -12.90
N LEU A 347 -28.94 14.73 -12.31
CA LEU A 347 -28.53 15.39 -11.07
C LEU A 347 -28.46 14.39 -9.90
N SER A 348 -29.20 13.30 -9.96
CA SER A 348 -29.26 12.26 -8.94
C SER A 348 -28.35 11.06 -9.23
N ASP A 349 -27.70 11.04 -10.40
CA ASP A 349 -26.83 9.91 -10.79
C ASP A 349 -25.40 10.10 -10.27
N PRO A 350 -24.92 9.24 -9.35
CA PRO A 350 -23.55 9.32 -8.85
C PRO A 350 -22.49 9.21 -9.96
N SER A 351 -22.78 8.53 -11.06
CA SER A 351 -21.83 8.37 -12.16
C SER A 351 -21.54 9.67 -12.91
N ALA A 352 -22.48 10.63 -12.90
CA ALA A 352 -22.30 11.95 -13.48
C ALA A 352 -21.46 12.90 -12.62
N TYR A 353 -21.20 12.56 -11.35
CA TYR A 353 -20.53 13.43 -10.38
C TYR A 353 -19.19 12.89 -9.87
N THR A 354 -18.42 12.21 -10.71
CA THR A 354 -17.09 11.68 -10.34
C THR A 354 -15.94 12.67 -10.57
N GLY A 355 -16.23 13.87 -11.07
CA GLY A 355 -15.24 14.90 -11.37
C GLY A 355 -14.14 14.39 -12.29
N LEU A 356 -12.90 14.71 -11.98
CA LEU A 356 -11.72 14.30 -12.74
C LEU A 356 -11.20 12.89 -12.40
N SER A 357 -11.95 12.09 -11.65
CA SER A 357 -11.46 10.79 -11.17
C SER A 357 -10.98 9.88 -12.29
N ALA A 358 -11.73 9.76 -13.38
CA ALA A 358 -11.37 8.90 -14.50
C ALA A 358 -10.16 9.42 -15.27
N GLU A 359 -10.10 10.73 -15.51
CA GLU A 359 -8.96 11.37 -16.20
C GLU A 359 -7.66 11.21 -15.42
N LEU A 360 -7.66 11.59 -14.13
CA LEU A 360 -6.49 11.47 -13.27
C LEU A 360 -6.01 10.02 -13.15
N SER A 361 -6.94 9.07 -13.10
CA SER A 361 -6.62 7.64 -13.09
C SER A 361 -5.88 7.22 -14.36
N ARG A 362 -6.33 7.66 -15.54
CA ARG A 362 -5.68 7.36 -16.83
C ARG A 362 -4.32 8.04 -16.95
N ARG A 363 -4.19 9.29 -16.48
CA ARG A 363 -2.91 10.02 -16.50
C ARG A 363 -1.86 9.28 -15.67
N LEU A 364 -2.18 8.87 -14.44
CA LEU A 364 -1.28 8.09 -13.59
C LEU A 364 -1.00 6.69 -14.16
N ALA A 365 -1.99 6.04 -14.76
CA ALA A 365 -1.80 4.75 -15.43
C ALA A 365 -0.83 4.86 -16.62
N ALA A 366 -0.85 5.96 -17.37
CA ALA A 366 0.07 6.25 -18.45
C ALA A 366 1.48 6.65 -17.99
N GLY A 367 1.74 6.67 -16.67
CA GLY A 367 3.05 7.00 -16.12
C GLY A 367 3.31 8.51 -16.03
N GLN A 368 2.29 9.36 -16.18
CA GLN A 368 2.47 10.78 -15.91
C GLN A 368 2.81 10.98 -14.42
N PRO A 369 3.71 11.90 -14.08
CA PRO A 369 4.08 12.14 -12.69
C PRO A 369 2.88 12.60 -11.88
N HIS A 370 2.83 12.20 -10.60
CA HIS A 370 1.79 12.62 -9.66
C HIS A 370 1.89 14.11 -9.26
N THR A 371 2.98 14.76 -9.65
CA THR A 371 3.22 16.20 -9.45
C THR A 371 3.09 16.92 -10.79
N GLY A 372 2.25 17.94 -10.84
CA GLY A 372 2.07 18.77 -12.02
C GLY A 372 1.32 20.05 -11.64
N THR A 373 1.54 21.10 -12.41
CA THR A 373 0.89 22.40 -12.20
C THR A 373 -0.47 22.50 -12.89
N ASP A 374 -0.79 21.58 -13.83
CA ASP A 374 -1.96 21.70 -14.70
C ASP A 374 -2.97 20.57 -14.41
N ILE A 375 -3.84 20.83 -13.43
CA ILE A 375 -5.03 19.99 -13.18
C ILE A 375 -6.17 20.41 -14.13
N THR A 376 -6.04 21.58 -14.77
CA THR A 376 -7.06 22.16 -15.63
C THR A 376 -6.46 22.56 -16.98
N GLU A 377 -6.53 21.70 -17.96
CA GLU A 377 -6.72 22.02 -19.38
C GLU A 377 -7.69 21.04 -20.02
#